data_51492cde6f1fe10b4f41e3e9013f79a1
#
_entry.id   51492cde6f1fe10b4f41e3e9013f79a1
#
_cell.length_a   1.000
_cell.length_b   1.000
_cell.length_c   1.000
_cell.angle_alpha   90.00
_cell.angle_beta   90.00
_cell.angle_gamma   90.00
#
_symmetry.space_group_name_H-M   'P 1'
#
loop_
_entity.id
_entity.type
_entity.pdbx_description
1 polymer ?
#
loop_
_entity_poly.entity_id
_entity_poly.type
_entity_poly.pdbx_seq_one_letter_code
_entity_poly.pdbx_strand_id
1 'polypeptide(L)'
;AEGEHLDAQSAKQQFEVNQSNAKALSEVAKNQQTDEIESVEQLKAFASQIEEKIAKFNKALLLLSSPAGIGLSSSDDIHLSADGQINQFAGDSINLSTQRNLVAHVSGKVSLFAAQNGIKQVAAKGKFDMHAQGNGMDLLAKQGIKIISTEDRIEITSPNEIVITAGGSQIKIKSSGIF
;
A
#
# COMPACT_ATOMS: atom_id res chain seq x y z
N ALA A 1 -1.54 47.38 -1.79
CA ALA A 1 -1.84 46.02 -2.21
C ALA A 1 -1.77 45.13 -0.96
N GLU A 2 -2.89 44.98 -0.25
CA GLU A 2 -3.06 43.97 0.78
C GLU A 2 -3.32 42.64 0.07
N GLY A 3 -2.26 41.89 -0.21
CA GLY A 3 -2.38 40.51 -0.63
C GLY A 3 -2.50 39.65 0.62
N GLU A 4 -3.56 38.87 0.73
CA GLU A 4 -3.66 37.76 1.68
C GLU A 4 -2.54 36.75 1.36
N HIS A 5 -1.36 36.97 1.93
CA HIS A 5 -0.17 36.15 1.64
C HIS A 5 -0.17 34.78 2.36
N LEU A 6 -1.23 34.43 3.11
CA LEU A 6 -1.33 33.19 3.88
C LEU A 6 -2.73 32.57 3.80
N ASP A 7 -3.31 32.46 2.60
CA ASP A 7 -4.54 31.67 2.45
C ASP A 7 -4.21 30.16 2.51
N ALA A 8 -4.28 29.58 3.69
CA ALA A 8 -4.15 28.15 3.91
C ALA A 8 -5.49 27.39 3.74
N GLN A 9 -6.59 28.09 3.42
CA GLN A 9 -7.91 27.48 3.31
C GLN A 9 -7.95 26.41 2.21
N SER A 10 -7.42 26.72 1.06
CA SER A 10 -7.34 25.78 -0.07
C SER A 10 -6.52 24.53 0.27
N ALA A 11 -5.35 24.69 0.93
CA ALA A 11 -4.53 23.58 1.38
C ALA A 11 -5.26 22.74 2.44
N LYS A 12 -5.87 23.39 3.44
CA LYS A 12 -6.65 22.72 4.48
C LYS A 12 -7.80 21.91 3.86
N GLN A 13 -8.57 22.49 2.98
CA GLN A 13 -9.67 21.82 2.31
C GLN A 13 -9.22 20.59 1.52
N GLN A 14 -8.07 20.67 0.84
CA GLN A 14 -7.52 19.53 0.13
C GLN A 14 -7.10 18.40 1.08
N PHE A 15 -6.49 18.71 2.22
CA PHE A 15 -6.17 17.70 3.25
C PHE A 15 -7.45 17.06 3.83
N GLU A 16 -8.50 17.82 4.06
CA GLU A 16 -9.79 17.31 4.55
C GLU A 16 -10.45 16.36 3.52
N VAL A 17 -10.44 16.71 2.24
CA VAL A 17 -10.93 15.86 1.15
C VAL A 17 -10.11 14.56 1.08
N ASN A 18 -8.79 14.65 1.09
CA ASN A 18 -7.91 13.48 1.05
C ASN A 18 -8.11 12.59 2.28
N GLN A 19 -8.27 13.16 3.47
CA GLN A 19 -8.58 12.42 4.69
C GLN A 19 -9.92 11.68 4.57
N SER A 20 -10.95 12.34 4.05
CA SER A 20 -12.27 11.72 3.84
C SER A 20 -12.18 10.53 2.87
N ASN A 21 -11.46 10.69 1.75
CA ASN A 21 -11.25 9.63 0.77
C ASN A 21 -10.44 8.46 1.37
N ALA A 22 -9.38 8.75 2.10
CA ALA A 22 -8.56 7.75 2.76
C ALA A 22 -9.38 6.97 3.81
N LYS A 23 -10.23 7.66 4.58
CA LYS A 23 -11.14 7.03 5.55
C LYS A 23 -12.13 6.09 4.88
N ALA A 24 -12.80 6.53 3.81
CA ALA A 24 -13.75 5.71 3.06
C ALA A 24 -13.08 4.44 2.51
N LEU A 25 -11.87 4.55 1.95
CA LEU A 25 -11.11 3.41 1.46
C LEU A 25 -10.67 2.48 2.60
N SER A 26 -10.27 3.02 3.75
CA SER A 26 -9.91 2.25 4.94
C SER A 26 -11.09 1.46 5.48
N GLU A 27 -12.30 2.03 5.50
CA GLU A 27 -13.51 1.31 5.91
C GLU A 27 -13.84 0.15 4.95
N VAL A 28 -13.68 0.34 3.64
CA VAL A 28 -13.83 -0.74 2.66
C VAL A 28 -12.79 -1.85 2.91
N ALA A 29 -11.54 -1.50 3.15
CA ALA A 29 -10.47 -2.44 3.45
C ALA A 29 -10.77 -3.26 4.72
N LYS A 30 -11.20 -2.60 5.80
CA LYS A 30 -11.62 -3.24 7.05
C LYS A 30 -12.75 -4.25 6.84
N ASN A 31 -13.78 -3.88 6.08
CA ASN A 31 -14.90 -4.77 5.77
C ASN A 31 -14.50 -6.00 4.96
N GLN A 32 -13.38 -5.95 4.27
CA GLN A 32 -12.77 -7.08 3.55
C GLN A 32 -11.70 -7.82 4.37
N GLN A 33 -11.63 -7.57 5.70
CA GLN A 33 -10.66 -8.17 6.62
C GLN A 33 -9.19 -7.88 6.24
N THR A 34 -8.95 -6.71 5.65
CA THR A 34 -7.61 -6.19 5.38
C THR A 34 -7.30 -5.03 6.35
N ASP A 35 -6.06 -4.53 6.28
CA ASP A 35 -5.59 -3.51 7.19
C ASP A 35 -6.20 -2.14 6.91
N GLU A 36 -6.50 -1.39 7.99
CA GLU A 36 -6.90 0.00 7.93
C GLU A 36 -5.71 0.92 7.62
N ILE A 37 -5.98 2.09 7.06
CA ILE A 37 -4.97 3.14 6.87
C ILE A 37 -4.77 3.87 8.20
N GLU A 38 -3.67 3.58 8.89
CA GLU A 38 -3.37 4.17 10.21
C GLU A 38 -3.18 5.70 10.18
N SER A 39 -2.81 6.25 9.02
CA SER A 39 -2.52 7.68 8.87
C SER A 39 -3.74 8.60 8.74
N VAL A 40 -4.97 8.06 8.73
CA VAL A 40 -6.20 8.86 8.61
C VAL A 40 -6.35 9.89 9.75
N GLU A 41 -6.10 9.46 10.99
CA GLU A 41 -6.18 10.35 12.15
C GLU A 41 -5.04 11.37 12.18
N GLN A 42 -3.86 11.01 11.73
CA GLN A 42 -2.72 11.93 11.62
C GLN A 42 -2.97 13.01 10.57
N LEU A 43 -3.62 12.69 9.45
CA LEU A 43 -4.04 13.67 8.45
C LEU A 43 -5.05 14.67 9.01
N LYS A 44 -6.03 14.19 9.76
CA LYS A 44 -6.99 15.04 10.44
C LYS A 44 -6.31 15.96 11.44
N ALA A 45 -5.43 15.41 12.27
CA ALA A 45 -4.66 16.19 13.22
C ALA A 45 -3.79 17.24 12.52
N PHE A 46 -3.17 16.91 11.40
CA PHE A 46 -2.37 17.84 10.60
C PHE A 46 -3.21 18.96 10.00
N ALA A 47 -4.38 18.65 9.40
CA ALA A 47 -5.29 19.66 8.88
C ALA A 47 -5.75 20.65 9.96
N SER A 48 -6.06 20.16 11.17
CA SER A 48 -6.40 21.00 12.32
C SER A 48 -5.20 21.86 12.80
N GLN A 49 -4.01 21.31 12.78
CA GLN A 49 -2.78 22.02 13.13
C GLN A 49 -2.41 23.15 12.15
N ILE A 50 -2.73 23.01 10.86
CA ILE A 50 -2.50 24.07 9.87
C ILE A 50 -3.22 25.35 10.32
N GLU A 51 -4.50 25.25 10.66
CA GLU A 51 -5.29 26.38 11.12
C GLU A 51 -4.74 26.99 12.43
N GLU A 52 -4.49 26.16 13.43
CA GLU A 52 -4.03 26.62 14.72
C GLU A 52 -2.62 27.21 14.68
N LYS A 53 -1.68 26.60 13.95
CA LYS A 53 -0.29 27.05 13.88
C LYS A 53 -0.13 28.29 13.01
N ILE A 54 -0.83 28.39 11.90
CA ILE A 54 -0.79 29.55 11.00
C ILE A 54 -1.46 30.75 11.68
N ALA A 55 -2.62 30.57 12.31
CA ALA A 55 -3.34 31.66 12.99
C ALA A 55 -2.58 32.22 14.19
N LYS A 56 -1.79 31.40 14.90
CA LYS A 56 -1.14 31.80 16.16
C LYS A 56 0.37 31.96 16.08
N PHE A 57 1.02 31.61 14.96
CA PHE A 57 2.49 31.59 14.78
C PHE A 57 3.26 30.83 15.90
N ASN A 58 2.64 29.80 16.48
CA ASN A 58 3.16 29.15 17.68
C ASN A 58 4.30 28.16 17.41
N LYS A 59 4.42 27.62 16.19
CA LYS A 59 5.48 26.69 15.77
C LYS A 59 5.85 26.91 14.31
N ALA A 60 7.09 26.64 13.94
CA ALA A 60 7.52 26.66 12.56
C ALA A 60 6.81 25.56 11.74
N LEU A 61 6.22 25.96 10.62
CA LEU A 61 5.59 25.06 9.64
C LEU A 61 5.96 25.55 8.24
N LEU A 62 6.45 24.63 7.38
CA LEU A 62 6.57 24.87 5.94
C LEU A 62 5.36 24.25 5.24
N LEU A 63 4.56 25.08 4.60
CA LEU A 63 3.42 24.65 3.78
C LEU A 63 3.67 25.09 2.33
N LEU A 64 3.71 24.13 1.41
CA LEU A 64 3.78 24.35 -0.04
C LEU A 64 2.40 24.04 -0.63
N SER A 65 1.75 25.05 -1.20
CA SER A 65 0.43 24.93 -1.82
C SER A 65 0.36 25.74 -3.10
N SER A 66 -0.25 25.19 -4.14
CA SER A 66 -0.45 25.88 -5.41
C SER A 66 -1.71 25.35 -6.10
N PRO A 67 -2.58 26.22 -6.63
CA PRO A 67 -3.78 25.81 -7.38
C PRO A 67 -3.45 25.21 -8.75
N ALA A 68 -2.24 25.45 -9.27
CA ALA A 68 -1.83 25.02 -10.61
C ALA A 68 -0.83 23.85 -10.60
N GLY A 69 -0.28 23.50 -9.43
CA GLY A 69 0.66 22.39 -9.26
C GLY A 69 1.96 22.78 -8.58
N ILE A 70 2.66 21.77 -8.07
CA ILE A 70 3.99 21.89 -7.45
C ILE A 70 4.90 20.88 -8.13
N GLY A 71 6.02 21.34 -8.69
CA GLY A 71 7.06 20.50 -9.25
C GLY A 71 8.30 20.49 -8.35
N LEU A 72 8.82 19.31 -8.06
CA LEU A 72 10.13 19.12 -7.43
C LEU A 72 11.01 18.37 -8.41
N SER A 73 12.13 18.98 -8.79
CA SER A 73 13.08 18.42 -9.74
C SER A 73 14.50 18.68 -9.29
N SER A 74 15.37 17.71 -9.46
CA SER A 74 16.80 17.84 -9.19
C SER A 74 17.59 17.15 -10.29
N SER A 75 18.76 17.65 -10.63
CA SER A 75 19.73 16.98 -11.50
C SER A 75 20.51 15.87 -10.77
N ASP A 76 20.33 15.79 -9.46
CA ASP A 76 20.96 14.81 -8.57
C ASP A 76 19.86 14.13 -7.73
N ASP A 77 19.95 14.11 -6.43
CA ASP A 77 19.02 13.40 -5.55
C ASP A 77 17.92 14.28 -4.96
N ILE A 78 16.80 13.67 -4.61
CA ILE A 78 15.76 14.23 -3.74
C ILE A 78 15.59 13.31 -2.55
N HIS A 79 15.98 13.76 -1.35
CA HIS A 79 15.81 13.03 -0.10
C HIS A 79 14.61 13.53 0.68
N LEU A 80 13.70 12.61 1.03
CA LEU A 80 12.58 12.86 1.93
C LEU A 80 12.79 12.05 3.20
N SER A 81 12.88 12.70 4.35
CA SER A 81 13.07 12.07 5.65
C SER A 81 12.17 12.72 6.69
N ALA A 82 11.59 11.92 7.56
CA ALA A 82 10.80 12.39 8.69
C ALA A 82 10.98 11.45 9.89
N ASP A 83 11.06 12.00 11.10
CA ASP A 83 11.04 11.19 12.32
C ASP A 83 9.68 10.55 12.58
N GLY A 84 8.61 11.15 12.06
CA GLY A 84 7.25 10.61 12.08
C GLY A 84 6.89 9.89 10.79
N GLN A 85 5.89 10.36 10.10
CA GLN A 85 5.31 9.72 8.91
C GLN A 85 5.55 10.56 7.65
N ILE A 86 5.72 9.88 6.52
CA ILE A 86 5.60 10.47 5.18
C ILE A 86 4.31 9.94 4.57
N ASN A 87 3.29 10.81 4.45
CA ASN A 87 1.98 10.47 3.91
C ASN A 87 1.83 11.00 2.49
N GLN A 88 1.48 10.13 1.55
CA GLN A 88 1.22 10.47 0.16
C GLN A 88 -0.23 10.15 -0.18
N PHE A 89 -1.01 11.16 -0.57
CA PHE A 89 -2.40 11.03 -0.94
C PHE A 89 -2.63 11.71 -2.28
N ALA A 90 -3.38 11.07 -3.14
CA ALA A 90 -3.81 11.62 -4.42
C ALA A 90 -5.30 11.38 -4.62
N GLY A 91 -6.01 12.34 -5.19
CA GLY A 91 -7.42 12.19 -5.56
C GLY A 91 -7.63 11.28 -6.77
N ASP A 92 -6.57 11.02 -7.54
CA ASP A 92 -6.58 10.15 -8.71
C ASP A 92 -5.51 9.06 -8.57
N SER A 93 -4.26 9.30 -8.91
CA SER A 93 -3.23 8.27 -9.01
C SER A 93 -1.91 8.67 -8.37
N ILE A 94 -1.21 7.70 -7.80
CA ILE A 94 0.21 7.79 -7.44
C ILE A 94 0.99 6.87 -8.39
N ASN A 95 1.88 7.45 -9.20
CA ASN A 95 2.69 6.71 -10.16
C ASN A 95 4.16 6.68 -9.70
N LEU A 96 4.71 5.48 -9.56
CA LEU A 96 6.11 5.25 -9.22
C LEU A 96 6.81 4.58 -10.40
N SER A 97 7.78 5.25 -10.99
CA SER A 97 8.58 4.71 -12.10
C SER A 97 10.05 4.90 -11.84
N THR A 98 10.85 3.88 -12.10
CA THR A 98 12.29 3.91 -11.96
C THR A 98 12.94 3.07 -13.07
N GLN A 99 14.12 3.48 -13.54
CA GLN A 99 14.88 2.73 -14.52
C GLN A 99 15.70 1.58 -13.91
N ARG A 100 15.84 1.52 -12.60
CA ARG A 100 16.62 0.49 -11.92
C ARG A 100 15.80 -0.26 -10.89
N ASN A 101 15.76 0.20 -9.66
CA ASN A 101 15.22 -0.55 -8.55
C ASN A 101 14.16 0.25 -7.79
N LEU A 102 13.07 -0.40 -7.44
CA LEU A 102 12.16 0.03 -6.39
C LEU A 102 12.34 -0.92 -5.21
N VAL A 103 12.83 -0.42 -4.08
CA VAL A 103 13.12 -1.21 -2.89
C VAL A 103 12.31 -0.68 -1.72
N ALA A 104 11.59 -1.56 -1.03
CA ALA A 104 10.86 -1.24 0.19
C ALA A 104 11.28 -2.19 1.31
N HIS A 105 11.83 -1.64 2.41
CA HIS A 105 12.15 -2.38 3.61
C HIS A 105 11.27 -1.89 4.75
N VAL A 106 10.57 -2.79 5.40
CA VAL A 106 9.58 -2.49 6.43
C VAL A 106 9.83 -3.38 7.65
N SER A 107 9.98 -2.77 8.83
CA SER A 107 10.15 -3.52 10.07
C SER A 107 8.84 -4.19 10.55
N GLY A 108 7.71 -3.56 10.28
CA GLY A 108 6.40 -4.10 10.61
C GLY A 108 5.82 -4.94 9.48
N LYS A 109 4.76 -4.46 8.85
CA LYS A 109 4.04 -5.19 7.81
C LYS A 109 3.88 -4.36 6.53
N VAL A 110 3.76 -5.05 5.40
CA VAL A 110 3.32 -4.45 4.13
C VAL A 110 1.89 -4.92 3.85
N SER A 111 0.97 -3.98 3.62
CA SER A 111 -0.41 -4.27 3.23
C SER A 111 -0.71 -3.59 1.90
N LEU A 112 -1.24 -4.35 0.94
CA LEU A 112 -1.65 -3.88 -0.37
C LEU A 112 -3.11 -4.25 -0.59
N PHE A 113 -3.97 -3.27 -0.77
CA PHE A 113 -5.40 -3.46 -0.99
C PHE A 113 -5.85 -2.72 -2.25
N ALA A 114 -6.59 -3.41 -3.11
CA ALA A 114 -7.25 -2.84 -4.29
C ALA A 114 -8.76 -3.09 -4.21
N ALA A 115 -9.55 -2.03 -4.08
CA ALA A 115 -10.99 -2.13 -3.84
C ALA A 115 -11.79 -2.68 -5.03
N GLN A 116 -11.33 -2.47 -6.29
CA GLN A 116 -12.14 -2.79 -7.47
C GLN A 116 -11.40 -3.61 -8.53
N ASN A 117 -10.31 -3.11 -9.08
CA ASN A 117 -9.71 -3.68 -10.30
C ASN A 117 -8.59 -4.70 -10.05
N GLY A 118 -8.36 -5.07 -8.77
CA GLY A 118 -7.41 -6.09 -8.38
C GLY A 118 -5.96 -5.65 -8.35
N ILE A 119 -5.08 -6.62 -8.11
CA ILE A 119 -3.62 -6.44 -8.01
C ILE A 119 -2.98 -7.28 -9.11
N LYS A 120 -2.11 -6.68 -9.93
CA LYS A 120 -1.34 -7.37 -10.95
C LYS A 120 0.14 -7.26 -10.65
N GLN A 121 0.80 -8.43 -10.56
CA GLN A 121 2.25 -8.53 -10.36
C GLN A 121 2.85 -9.35 -11.49
N VAL A 122 3.84 -8.81 -12.20
CA VAL A 122 4.46 -9.48 -13.35
C VAL A 122 5.97 -9.30 -13.29
N ALA A 123 6.71 -10.38 -13.35
CA ALA A 123 8.14 -10.39 -13.64
C ALA A 123 8.33 -10.74 -15.12
N ALA A 124 8.66 -9.77 -15.96
CA ALA A 124 8.79 -9.98 -17.41
C ALA A 124 10.02 -10.83 -17.77
N LYS A 125 11.07 -10.70 -17.00
CA LYS A 125 12.30 -11.52 -17.10
C LYS A 125 12.78 -11.84 -15.69
N GLY A 126 13.34 -13.03 -15.52
CA GLY A 126 13.80 -13.48 -14.22
C GLY A 126 12.68 -14.09 -13.36
N LYS A 127 13.01 -14.46 -12.15
CA LYS A 127 12.18 -15.23 -11.25
C LYS A 127 11.23 -14.32 -10.43
N PHE A 128 10.04 -14.80 -10.16
CA PHE A 128 9.13 -14.23 -9.17
C PHE A 128 9.18 -15.06 -7.90
N ASP A 129 9.73 -14.53 -6.82
CA ASP A 129 9.90 -15.21 -5.54
C ASP A 129 8.90 -14.71 -4.49
N MET A 130 8.22 -15.65 -3.82
CA MET A 130 7.37 -15.40 -2.66
C MET A 130 7.77 -16.33 -1.52
N HIS A 131 8.28 -15.79 -0.42
CA HIS A 131 8.78 -16.58 0.73
C HIS A 131 8.15 -16.11 2.04
N ALA A 132 7.57 -17.02 2.81
CA ALA A 132 7.20 -16.84 4.20
C ALA A 132 8.17 -17.64 5.06
N GLN A 133 9.20 -16.99 5.61
CA GLN A 133 10.31 -17.68 6.30
C GLN A 133 9.98 -18.13 7.72
N GLY A 134 9.12 -17.41 8.42
CA GLY A 134 8.84 -17.66 9.84
C GLY A 134 7.43 -18.21 10.13
N ASN A 135 6.56 -18.26 9.10
CA ASN A 135 5.17 -18.69 9.28
C ASN A 135 4.60 -19.25 7.97
N GLY A 136 3.29 -19.52 7.92
CA GLY A 136 2.60 -20.05 6.76
C GLY A 136 2.36 -19.02 5.65
N MET A 137 1.91 -19.52 4.50
CA MET A 137 1.46 -18.74 3.36
C MET A 137 0.08 -19.26 2.96
N ASP A 138 -0.92 -18.39 2.90
CA ASP A 138 -2.27 -18.70 2.45
C ASP A 138 -2.54 -18.10 1.08
N LEU A 139 -3.08 -18.90 0.17
CA LEU A 139 -3.61 -18.48 -1.11
C LEU A 139 -5.11 -18.77 -1.13
N LEU A 140 -5.93 -17.73 -1.04
CA LEU A 140 -7.39 -17.84 -0.96
C LEU A 140 -8.05 -17.09 -2.11
N ALA A 141 -8.97 -17.77 -2.80
CA ALA A 141 -9.79 -17.15 -3.82
C ALA A 141 -11.26 -17.59 -3.66
N LYS A 142 -12.20 -16.67 -3.84
CA LYS A 142 -13.64 -16.96 -3.80
C LYS A 142 -14.07 -17.89 -4.95
N GLN A 143 -13.45 -17.75 -6.12
CA GLN A 143 -13.83 -18.53 -7.30
C GLN A 143 -12.82 -19.63 -7.58
N GLY A 144 -11.76 -19.36 -8.28
CA GLY A 144 -10.78 -20.36 -8.68
C GLY A 144 -9.34 -19.90 -8.53
N ILE A 145 -8.47 -20.86 -8.25
CA ILE A 145 -7.02 -20.67 -8.29
C ILE A 145 -6.51 -21.51 -9.47
N LYS A 146 -5.74 -20.88 -10.36
CA LYS A 146 -5.11 -21.53 -11.49
C LYS A 146 -3.60 -21.46 -11.37
N ILE A 147 -2.94 -22.62 -11.38
CA ILE A 147 -1.50 -22.77 -11.33
C ILE A 147 -1.07 -23.50 -12.59
N ILE A 148 -0.28 -22.86 -13.45
CA ILE A 148 0.14 -23.42 -14.74
C ILE A 148 1.63 -23.18 -14.94
N SER A 149 2.36 -24.24 -15.29
CA SER A 149 3.67 -24.17 -15.94
C SER A 149 3.49 -24.49 -17.41
N THR A 150 3.98 -23.66 -18.31
CA THR A 150 3.76 -23.82 -19.77
C THR A 150 4.88 -24.60 -20.46
N GLU A 151 6.05 -24.70 -19.86
CA GLU A 151 7.24 -25.29 -20.50
C GLU A 151 7.93 -26.35 -19.62
N ASP A 152 7.61 -26.40 -18.32
CA ASP A 152 8.26 -27.33 -17.38
C ASP A 152 7.19 -27.87 -16.40
N ARG A 153 7.60 -28.42 -15.29
CA ARG A 153 6.78 -29.05 -14.27
C ARG A 153 6.29 -28.08 -13.20
N ILE A 154 5.24 -28.49 -12.50
CA ILE A 154 4.85 -27.93 -11.20
C ILE A 154 5.35 -28.90 -10.15
N GLU A 155 6.14 -28.39 -9.19
CA GLU A 155 6.67 -29.15 -8.07
C GLU A 155 6.01 -28.72 -6.75
N ILE A 156 5.41 -29.67 -6.04
CA ILE A 156 4.80 -29.47 -4.73
C ILE A 156 5.46 -30.46 -3.77
N THR A 157 6.22 -29.95 -2.80
CA THR A 157 6.99 -30.77 -1.88
C THR A 157 6.63 -30.45 -0.44
N SER A 158 6.48 -31.45 0.39
CA SER A 158 6.30 -31.35 1.84
C SER A 158 7.10 -32.45 2.55
N PRO A 159 7.80 -32.16 3.66
CA PRO A 159 8.48 -33.20 4.42
C PRO A 159 7.53 -34.16 5.15
N ASN A 160 6.28 -33.76 5.39
CA ASN A 160 5.32 -34.55 6.15
C ASN A 160 4.23 -35.17 5.28
N GLU A 161 3.33 -34.35 4.79
CA GLU A 161 2.24 -34.82 3.93
C GLU A 161 1.75 -33.72 2.98
N ILE A 162 1.17 -34.14 1.85
CA ILE A 162 0.38 -33.30 0.96
C ILE A 162 -1.05 -33.83 0.98
N VAL A 163 -2.00 -32.92 1.25
CA VAL A 163 -3.43 -33.25 1.30
C VAL A 163 -4.17 -32.46 0.23
N ILE A 164 -4.88 -33.15 -0.63
CA ILE A 164 -5.76 -32.57 -1.65
C ILE A 164 -7.17 -33.02 -1.35
N THR A 165 -8.08 -32.09 -1.10
CA THR A 165 -9.47 -32.40 -0.74
C THR A 165 -10.43 -31.73 -1.73
N ALA A 166 -11.41 -32.49 -2.23
CA ALA A 166 -12.45 -31.97 -3.09
C ALA A 166 -13.77 -32.76 -2.90
N GLY A 167 -14.89 -32.07 -2.68
CA GLY A 167 -16.22 -32.66 -2.64
C GLY A 167 -16.39 -33.82 -1.64
N GLY A 168 -15.70 -33.77 -0.51
CA GLY A 168 -15.69 -34.87 0.48
C GLY A 168 -14.70 -35.99 0.21
N SER A 169 -14.05 -35.99 -0.96
CA SER A 169 -12.98 -36.96 -1.30
C SER A 169 -11.61 -36.37 -0.97
N GLN A 170 -10.63 -37.22 -0.66
CA GLN A 170 -9.31 -36.80 -0.25
C GLN A 170 -8.22 -37.69 -0.87
N ILE A 171 -7.14 -37.06 -1.33
CA ILE A 171 -5.88 -37.70 -1.68
C ILE A 171 -4.85 -37.30 -0.64
N LYS A 172 -4.23 -38.26 -0.01
CA LYS A 172 -3.09 -38.04 0.91
C LYS A 172 -1.84 -38.67 0.35
N ILE A 173 -0.77 -37.89 0.26
CA ILE A 173 0.56 -38.35 -0.12
C ILE A 173 1.43 -38.26 1.14
N LYS A 174 1.99 -39.38 1.58
CA LYS A 174 2.85 -39.51 2.75
C LYS A 174 4.08 -40.35 2.41
N SER A 175 5.04 -40.41 3.33
CA SER A 175 6.20 -41.30 3.21
C SER A 175 5.82 -42.77 3.12
N SER A 176 4.65 -43.18 3.65
CA SER A 176 4.12 -44.54 3.60
C SER A 176 3.31 -44.87 2.34
N GLY A 177 3.05 -43.92 1.45
CA GLY A 177 2.30 -44.14 0.20
C GLY A 177 1.27 -43.05 -0.14
N ILE A 178 0.47 -43.34 -1.15
CA ILE A 178 -0.66 -42.51 -1.61
C ILE A 178 -1.95 -43.19 -1.15
N PHE A 179 -2.86 -42.43 -0.55
CA PHE A 179 -4.12 -42.90 0.01
C PHE A 179 -5.31 -42.07 -0.47
#